data_7919a23a1fc59b0a48557dc8213208c0
#
_entry.id   7919a23a1fc59b0a48557dc8213208c0
#
_cell.length_a   1.000
_cell.length_b   1.000
_cell.length_c   1.000
_cell.angle_alpha   90.00
_cell.angle_beta   90.00
_cell.angle_gamma   90.00
#
_symmetry.space_group_name_H-M   'P 1'
#
loop_
_entity.id
_entity.type
_entity.pdbx_description
1 polymer ?
#
loop_
_entity_poly.entity_id
_entity_poly.type
_entity_poly.pdbx_seq_one_letter_code
_entity_poly.pdbx_strand_id
1 'polypeptide(L)'
;MLLAALVCAFVCIIGLNLHAKTLLDDNIEKAIYYNNISSKNCSDYVMEKVLDERSIVVLGSSELSFSNSPAYPPKLFNYGNSDFNMVLMGSGYFQCIPQAINVGALSNNIKNNKIVLIISPQWFTSDGLTSESFCSKFEETNFVEFLKNDSISKETRIAVANRVNELLTSDPTTLARVEKDERLYIDGSLNLLTHLEMAAYNSFRAEKAKFETAHALKSQDLPIEQERYVKAEDINWNELMLKSADLGVESCTNNTFGVNDDYYTTYMADKIASLKGSYSDASYVESPEYDDFRLFLDVCKELNIEPLIISAPVNGRWYDYAEFSKADRNTYYQNIRDICREYNVKLADFSQKEYEIYFLRDIMHLGWKGWVYLDRAVYEFYNNQPITDTTAYEILTPEATAASDGAEVQNDGSYRLAGYGQTDAITISLPHEQTELDHTNKAEYRSGTYLHTGESGTYTVRMAWGDVYVDSIYFLEKGSIYQIKYDVAAISSTCAVVDDFTFSKISY
;
A
#
# COMPACT_ATOMS: atom_id res chain seq x y z
N MET A 1 20.03 -1.99 -53.44
CA MET A 1 18.77 -2.33 -52.75
C MET A 1 18.91 -2.34 -51.23
N LEU A 2 19.83 -3.08 -50.64
CA LEU A 2 20.01 -3.18 -49.17
C LEU A 2 20.24 -1.82 -48.52
N LEU A 3 21.13 -0.98 -49.05
CA LEU A 3 21.42 0.35 -48.50
C LEU A 3 20.17 1.27 -48.54
N ALA A 4 19.41 1.23 -49.62
CA ALA A 4 18.17 2.01 -49.71
C ALA A 4 17.12 1.55 -48.69
N ALA A 5 16.99 0.23 -48.50
CA ALA A 5 16.07 -0.32 -47.47
C ALA A 5 16.50 0.08 -46.04
N LEU A 6 17.79 0.07 -45.76
CA LEU A 6 18.33 0.53 -44.46
C LEU A 6 18.09 2.02 -44.24
N VAL A 7 18.32 2.84 -45.25
CA VAL A 7 18.03 4.29 -45.19
C VAL A 7 16.53 4.54 -44.95
N CYS A 8 15.65 3.84 -45.71
CA CYS A 8 14.19 3.96 -45.50
C CYS A 8 13.79 3.53 -44.09
N ALA A 9 14.31 2.41 -43.57
CA ALA A 9 14.04 1.95 -42.21
C ALA A 9 14.48 2.98 -41.17
N PHE A 10 15.67 3.53 -41.33
CA PHE A 10 16.20 4.58 -40.42
C PHE A 10 15.33 5.84 -40.43
N VAL A 11 14.92 6.32 -41.60
CA VAL A 11 14.00 7.46 -41.75
C VAL A 11 12.64 7.19 -41.12
N CYS A 12 12.10 5.97 -41.28
CA CYS A 12 10.86 5.56 -40.64
C CYS A 12 10.99 5.54 -39.11
N ILE A 13 12.07 5.01 -38.58
CA ILE A 13 12.33 4.98 -37.12
C ILE A 13 12.40 6.40 -36.56
N ILE A 14 13.14 7.30 -37.20
CA ILE A 14 13.20 8.71 -36.80
C ILE A 14 11.80 9.35 -36.87
N GLY A 15 11.06 9.12 -37.93
CA GLY A 15 9.71 9.66 -38.05
C GLY A 15 8.75 9.16 -36.99
N LEU A 16 8.82 7.88 -36.64
CA LEU A 16 8.03 7.29 -35.56
C LEU A 16 8.42 7.84 -34.20
N ASN A 17 9.73 8.00 -33.93
CA ASN A 17 10.21 8.58 -32.69
C ASN A 17 9.73 10.04 -32.52
N LEU A 18 9.87 10.87 -33.55
CA LEU A 18 9.38 12.24 -33.51
C LEU A 18 7.87 12.31 -33.31
N HIS A 19 7.13 11.43 -33.97
CA HIS A 19 5.68 11.34 -33.80
C HIS A 19 5.30 10.91 -32.37
N ALA A 20 5.94 9.87 -31.83
CA ALA A 20 5.72 9.41 -30.46
C ALA A 20 6.03 10.52 -29.45
N LYS A 21 7.14 11.23 -29.65
CA LYS A 21 7.53 12.36 -28.78
C LYS A 21 6.49 13.47 -28.81
N THR A 22 6.01 13.88 -29.97
CA THR A 22 4.96 14.90 -30.08
C THR A 22 3.68 14.45 -29.40
N LEU A 23 3.24 13.20 -29.59
CA LEU A 23 2.06 12.66 -28.92
C LEU A 23 2.23 12.59 -27.40
N LEU A 24 3.43 12.25 -26.90
CA LEU A 24 3.73 12.27 -25.48
C LEU A 24 3.66 13.69 -24.93
N ASP A 25 4.34 14.64 -25.57
CA ASP A 25 4.35 16.04 -25.13
C ASP A 25 2.95 16.64 -25.06
N ASP A 26 2.08 16.30 -26.03
CA ASP A 26 0.70 16.78 -26.08
C ASP A 26 -0.25 16.15 -25.04
N ASN A 27 0.12 15.00 -24.45
CA ASN A 27 -0.76 14.24 -23.56
C ASN A 27 -0.09 13.85 -22.23
N ILE A 28 1.10 14.33 -21.96
CA ILE A 28 1.93 13.89 -20.82
C ILE A 28 1.24 14.15 -19.47
N GLU A 29 0.49 15.25 -19.37
CA GLU A 29 -0.27 15.61 -18.18
C GLU A 29 -1.28 14.54 -17.76
N LYS A 30 -1.76 13.73 -18.70
CA LYS A 30 -2.68 12.64 -18.41
C LYS A 30 -2.05 11.51 -17.61
N ALA A 31 -0.74 11.37 -17.65
CA ALA A 31 -0.03 10.27 -16.97
C ALA A 31 -0.20 10.32 -15.46
N ILE A 32 -0.40 11.50 -14.85
CA ILE A 32 -0.62 11.63 -13.41
C ILE A 32 -2.01 11.15 -12.95
N TYR A 33 -2.96 10.99 -13.88
CA TYR A 33 -4.33 10.60 -13.55
C TYR A 33 -4.59 9.09 -13.70
N TYR A 34 -3.68 8.35 -14.34
CA TYR A 34 -3.88 6.94 -14.66
C TYR A 34 -2.73 6.07 -14.15
N ASN A 35 -3.04 5.18 -13.22
CA ASN A 35 -2.05 4.29 -12.61
C ASN A 35 -1.45 3.25 -13.57
N ASN A 36 -2.27 2.70 -14.44
CA ASN A 36 -1.90 1.59 -15.31
C ASN A 36 -0.93 1.98 -16.45
N ILE A 37 -0.96 3.22 -16.88
CA ILE A 37 -0.10 3.73 -17.95
C ILE A 37 1.36 3.79 -17.45
N SER A 38 1.56 4.33 -16.26
CA SER A 38 2.88 4.49 -15.69
C SER A 38 3.52 3.16 -15.27
N SER A 39 2.73 2.11 -15.09
CA SER A 39 3.27 0.83 -14.64
C SER A 39 3.66 -0.11 -15.77
N LYS A 40 2.94 -0.08 -16.87
CA LYS A 40 3.13 -1.04 -17.97
C LYS A 40 4.00 -0.50 -19.11
N ASN A 41 3.82 0.76 -19.43
CA ASN A 41 4.51 1.42 -20.54
C ASN A 41 5.34 2.62 -20.05
N CYS A 42 5.73 2.60 -18.76
CA CYS A 42 6.52 3.67 -18.16
C CYS A 42 7.86 3.79 -18.86
N SER A 43 8.13 4.97 -19.37
CA SER A 43 9.45 5.32 -19.86
C SER A 43 10.03 6.42 -18.98
N ASP A 44 11.36 6.47 -18.84
CA ASP A 44 12.06 7.57 -18.17
C ASP A 44 11.56 8.92 -18.66
N TYR A 45 11.31 9.05 -19.95
CA TYR A 45 10.82 10.26 -20.55
C TYR A 45 9.50 10.76 -19.96
N VAL A 46 8.57 9.86 -19.65
CA VAL A 46 7.28 10.21 -19.03
C VAL A 46 7.50 10.62 -17.60
N MET A 47 8.23 9.82 -16.84
CA MET A 47 8.44 10.05 -15.41
C MET A 47 9.30 11.28 -15.13
N GLU A 48 10.29 11.57 -15.98
CA GLU A 48 11.08 12.81 -15.91
C GLU A 48 10.21 14.07 -15.99
N LYS A 49 9.11 14.01 -16.76
CA LYS A 49 8.20 15.15 -16.96
C LYS A 49 7.07 15.22 -15.94
N VAL A 50 6.65 14.09 -15.42
CA VAL A 50 5.50 13.95 -14.52
C VAL A 50 5.92 14.14 -13.06
N LEU A 51 7.12 13.68 -12.70
CA LEU A 51 7.62 13.76 -11.33
C LEU A 51 8.37 15.07 -11.10
N ASP A 52 7.86 15.84 -10.18
CA ASP A 52 8.51 17.04 -9.67
C ASP A 52 8.68 16.95 -8.13
N GLU A 53 9.17 18.04 -7.51
CA GLU A 53 9.38 18.09 -6.07
C GLU A 53 8.09 17.97 -5.24
N ARG A 54 6.93 18.23 -5.86
CA ARG A 54 5.60 18.11 -5.22
C ARG A 54 5.01 16.71 -5.32
N SER A 55 5.66 15.83 -6.08
CA SER A 55 5.12 14.52 -6.41
C SER A 55 5.70 13.44 -5.50
N ILE A 56 4.85 12.53 -5.03
CA ILE A 56 5.28 11.27 -4.42
C ILE A 56 4.77 10.09 -5.26
N VAL A 57 5.65 9.12 -5.49
CA VAL A 57 5.28 7.88 -6.20
C VAL A 57 4.64 6.92 -5.22
N VAL A 58 3.44 6.44 -5.55
CA VAL A 58 2.72 5.42 -4.79
C VAL A 58 2.67 4.14 -5.59
N LEU A 59 3.43 3.18 -5.15
CA LEU A 59 3.55 1.85 -5.72
C LEU A 59 2.52 0.91 -5.11
N GLY A 60 1.98 0.02 -5.92
CA GLY A 60 1.02 -0.99 -5.48
C GLY A 60 0.62 -1.90 -6.64
N SER A 61 -0.39 -2.71 -6.42
CA SER A 61 -0.92 -3.65 -7.40
C SER A 61 -2.35 -3.26 -7.81
N SER A 62 -3.30 -4.20 -7.75
CA SER A 62 -4.71 -3.93 -8.10
C SER A 62 -5.42 -2.98 -7.11
N GLU A 63 -4.89 -2.77 -5.91
CA GLU A 63 -5.39 -1.79 -4.93
C GLU A 63 -5.42 -0.37 -5.49
N LEU A 64 -4.52 -0.05 -6.43
CA LEU A 64 -4.47 1.25 -7.10
C LEU A 64 -5.56 1.46 -8.15
N SER A 65 -6.45 0.49 -8.34
CA SER A 65 -7.53 0.57 -9.32
C SER A 65 -8.43 1.76 -9.06
N PHE A 66 -9.00 2.29 -10.15
CA PHE A 66 -9.93 3.42 -10.09
C PHE A 66 -11.00 3.21 -9.00
N SER A 67 -11.24 4.25 -8.23
CA SER A 67 -12.25 4.29 -7.18
C SER A 67 -13.18 5.50 -7.38
N ASN A 68 -14.45 5.33 -7.02
CA ASN A 68 -15.40 6.44 -6.95
C ASN A 68 -15.28 7.23 -5.63
N SER A 69 -14.38 6.86 -4.74
CA SER A 69 -14.10 7.60 -3.52
C SER A 69 -13.72 9.06 -3.81
N PRO A 70 -14.21 10.03 -3.04
CA PRO A 70 -13.74 11.41 -3.13
C PRO A 70 -12.27 11.55 -2.72
N ALA A 71 -11.78 10.60 -1.96
CA ALA A 71 -10.38 10.50 -1.54
C ALA A 71 -9.50 9.73 -2.54
N TYR A 72 -10.00 9.28 -3.69
CA TYR A 72 -9.11 8.63 -4.67
C TYR A 72 -8.02 9.61 -5.12
N PRO A 73 -6.72 9.30 -4.94
CA PRO A 73 -5.63 10.28 -5.06
C PRO A 73 -5.62 11.14 -6.33
N PRO A 74 -5.86 10.57 -7.54
CA PRO A 74 -5.95 11.41 -8.74
C PRO A 74 -7.05 12.46 -8.65
N LYS A 75 -8.17 12.18 -8.00
CA LYS A 75 -9.27 13.13 -7.83
C LYS A 75 -8.95 14.16 -6.75
N LEU A 76 -8.38 13.70 -5.64
CA LEU A 76 -8.14 14.56 -4.48
C LEU A 76 -6.95 15.51 -4.69
N PHE A 77 -5.87 15.05 -5.31
CA PHE A 77 -4.61 15.79 -5.38
C PHE A 77 -4.22 16.22 -6.79
N ASN A 78 -4.42 15.37 -7.80
CA ASN A 78 -3.79 15.56 -9.10
C ASN A 78 -4.62 16.41 -10.06
N TYR A 79 -5.90 16.67 -9.73
CA TYR A 79 -6.77 17.52 -10.56
C TYR A 79 -6.55 18.99 -10.20
N GLY A 80 -5.89 19.72 -11.09
CA GLY A 80 -5.64 21.13 -10.92
C GLY A 80 -4.19 21.51 -10.53
N ASN A 81 -3.97 22.75 -10.09
CA ASN A 81 -2.67 23.23 -9.66
C ASN A 81 -2.41 22.86 -8.19
N SER A 82 -2.19 21.60 -7.94
CA SER A 82 -1.92 21.06 -6.63
C SER A 82 -0.52 21.44 -6.13
N ASP A 83 -0.40 21.72 -4.84
CA ASP A 83 0.88 21.81 -4.15
C ASP A 83 1.44 20.45 -3.74
N PHE A 84 0.66 19.38 -3.97
CA PHE A 84 1.02 17.99 -3.71
C PHE A 84 0.36 17.07 -4.73
N ASN A 85 1.11 16.10 -5.25
CA ASN A 85 0.62 15.10 -6.20
C ASN A 85 0.99 13.68 -5.77
N MET A 86 0.05 12.75 -5.87
CA MET A 86 0.30 11.33 -5.69
C MET A 86 0.27 10.64 -7.06
N VAL A 87 1.43 10.19 -7.53
CA VAL A 87 1.56 9.50 -8.81
C VAL A 87 1.47 7.99 -8.58
N LEU A 88 0.30 7.42 -8.89
CA LEU A 88 0.05 6.01 -8.72
C LEU A 88 0.76 5.20 -9.80
N MET A 89 1.45 4.11 -9.39
CA MET A 89 2.22 3.29 -10.29
C MET A 89 2.07 1.82 -9.93
N GLY A 90 1.25 1.10 -10.69
CA GLY A 90 1.01 -0.33 -10.48
C GLY A 90 -0.26 -0.83 -11.18
N SER A 91 -0.36 -2.13 -11.29
CA SER A 91 -1.53 -2.85 -11.78
C SER A 91 -1.55 -4.26 -11.16
N GLY A 92 -2.63 -5.02 -11.33
CA GLY A 92 -2.69 -6.38 -10.79
C GLY A 92 -1.41 -7.18 -11.02
N TYR A 93 -0.93 -7.88 -9.99
CA TYR A 93 0.30 -8.66 -9.93
C TYR A 93 1.63 -7.86 -9.90
N PHE A 94 1.58 -6.54 -9.75
CA PHE A 94 2.77 -5.74 -9.44
C PHE A 94 3.05 -5.83 -7.93
N GLN A 95 3.69 -6.91 -7.51
CA GLN A 95 4.13 -7.15 -6.14
C GLN A 95 5.57 -6.64 -5.93
N CYS A 96 6.29 -7.11 -4.92
CA CYS A 96 7.56 -6.50 -4.51
C CYS A 96 8.65 -6.52 -5.58
N ILE A 97 8.85 -7.62 -6.32
CA ILE A 97 9.90 -7.68 -7.36
C ILE A 97 9.65 -6.74 -8.53
N PRO A 98 8.47 -6.72 -9.18
CA PRO A 98 8.18 -5.70 -10.20
C PRO A 98 8.37 -4.27 -9.69
N GLN A 99 8.03 -3.99 -8.44
CA GLN A 99 8.21 -2.66 -7.85
C GLN A 99 9.68 -2.34 -7.54
N ALA A 100 10.48 -3.31 -7.12
CA ALA A 100 11.93 -3.14 -6.98
C ALA A 100 12.58 -2.76 -8.31
N ILE A 101 12.19 -3.44 -9.40
CA ILE A 101 12.63 -3.13 -10.76
C ILE A 101 12.22 -1.69 -11.15
N ASN A 102 10.98 -1.31 -10.90
CA ASN A 102 10.48 0.03 -11.21
C ASN A 102 11.25 1.12 -10.44
N VAL A 103 11.48 0.93 -9.14
CA VAL A 103 12.25 1.90 -8.34
C VAL A 103 13.68 2.03 -8.85
N GLY A 104 14.33 0.89 -9.13
CA GLY A 104 15.69 0.89 -9.67
C GLY A 104 15.80 1.54 -11.05
N ALA A 105 14.80 1.36 -11.91
CA ALA A 105 14.76 1.97 -13.23
C ALA A 105 14.50 3.49 -13.20
N LEU A 106 13.71 3.95 -12.23
CA LEU A 106 13.19 5.32 -12.20
C LEU A 106 13.80 6.20 -11.10
N SER A 107 14.75 5.69 -10.33
CA SER A 107 15.32 6.38 -9.16
C SER A 107 15.82 7.80 -9.46
N ASN A 108 16.38 8.06 -10.63
CA ASN A 108 16.85 9.38 -11.04
C ASN A 108 15.73 10.42 -11.20
N ASN A 109 14.50 9.96 -11.36
CA ASN A 109 13.32 10.83 -11.54
C ASN A 109 12.60 11.14 -10.21
N ILE A 110 12.93 10.44 -9.14
CA ILE A 110 12.35 10.64 -7.80
C ILE A 110 13.06 11.81 -7.12
N LYS A 111 12.43 12.98 -7.10
CA LYS A 111 13.11 14.23 -6.70
C LYS A 111 13.21 14.44 -5.20
N ASN A 112 12.30 13.87 -4.40
CA ASN A 112 12.26 14.03 -2.95
C ASN A 112 12.80 12.85 -2.16
N ASN A 113 13.38 11.86 -2.83
CA ASN A 113 13.89 10.61 -2.25
C ASN A 113 12.86 9.85 -1.40
N LYS A 114 11.58 10.02 -1.66
CA LYS A 114 10.49 9.36 -0.95
C LYS A 114 9.59 8.60 -1.91
N ILE A 115 9.16 7.43 -1.50
CA ILE A 115 8.16 6.63 -2.20
C ILE A 115 7.21 5.99 -1.20
N VAL A 116 6.10 5.47 -1.70
CA VAL A 116 5.14 4.68 -0.92
C VAL A 116 4.99 3.32 -1.58
N LEU A 117 4.97 2.25 -0.79
CA LEU A 117 4.59 0.91 -1.25
C LEU A 117 3.37 0.43 -0.45
N ILE A 118 2.27 0.16 -1.13
CA ILE A 118 1.11 -0.50 -0.54
C ILE A 118 1.31 -2.00 -0.65
N ILE A 119 1.34 -2.70 0.48
CA ILE A 119 1.39 -4.16 0.53
C ILE A 119 0.03 -4.69 0.94
N SER A 120 -0.41 -5.71 0.25
CA SER A 120 -1.68 -6.38 0.51
C SER A 120 -1.46 -7.83 0.97
N PRO A 121 -2.22 -8.31 1.98
CA PRO A 121 -2.02 -9.65 2.53
C PRO A 121 -2.08 -10.77 1.50
N GLN A 122 -2.94 -10.67 0.49
CA GLN A 122 -3.08 -11.67 -0.56
C GLN A 122 -1.84 -11.85 -1.45
N TRP A 123 -0.83 -11.00 -1.35
CA TRP A 123 0.45 -11.21 -2.03
C TRP A 123 1.25 -12.34 -1.38
N PHE A 124 1.06 -12.54 -0.08
CA PHE A 124 1.87 -13.41 0.78
C PHE A 124 1.31 -14.82 0.90
N THR A 125 0.70 -15.33 -0.18
CA THR A 125 0.35 -16.75 -0.25
C THR A 125 1.62 -17.62 -0.29
N SER A 126 1.47 -18.92 -0.05
CA SER A 126 2.59 -19.87 -0.11
C SER A 126 3.36 -19.85 -1.43
N ASP A 127 2.70 -19.50 -2.52
CA ASP A 127 3.30 -19.41 -3.85
C ASP A 127 3.88 -18.01 -4.14
N GLY A 128 3.44 -16.97 -3.40
CA GLY A 128 3.78 -15.58 -3.66
C GLY A 128 3.37 -15.14 -5.06
N LEU A 129 4.25 -14.39 -5.75
CA LEU A 129 4.07 -14.04 -7.15
C LEU A 129 4.36 -15.24 -8.06
N THR A 130 3.34 -15.70 -8.78
CA THR A 130 3.50 -16.84 -9.68
C THR A 130 4.18 -16.46 -11.00
N SER A 131 4.84 -17.42 -11.64
CA SER A 131 5.52 -17.23 -12.93
C SER A 131 4.57 -16.73 -14.01
N GLU A 132 3.37 -17.30 -14.13
CA GLU A 132 2.36 -16.88 -15.12
C GLU A 132 1.92 -15.44 -14.92
N SER A 133 1.67 -15.06 -13.66
CA SER A 133 1.26 -13.70 -13.30
C SER A 133 2.38 -12.70 -13.60
N PHE A 134 3.62 -13.03 -13.21
CA PHE A 134 4.78 -12.19 -13.47
C PHE A 134 5.02 -12.02 -14.98
N CYS A 135 5.06 -13.09 -15.77
CA CYS A 135 5.27 -13.03 -17.22
C CYS A 135 4.25 -12.14 -17.92
N SER A 136 2.99 -12.12 -17.42
CA SER A 136 1.93 -11.30 -18.00
C SER A 136 2.12 -9.79 -17.79
N LYS A 137 3.02 -9.38 -16.89
CA LYS A 137 3.22 -8.01 -16.42
C LYS A 137 4.67 -7.54 -16.50
N PHE A 138 5.60 -8.45 -16.83
CA PHE A 138 7.02 -8.14 -16.86
C PHE A 138 7.35 -7.09 -17.93
N GLU A 139 7.98 -6.01 -17.49
CA GLU A 139 8.45 -4.92 -18.35
C GLU A 139 9.96 -4.99 -18.53
N GLU A 140 10.36 -5.68 -19.60
CA GLU A 140 11.79 -5.93 -19.93
C GLU A 140 12.58 -4.62 -20.10
N THR A 141 11.91 -3.52 -20.52
CA THR A 141 12.56 -2.20 -20.65
C THR A 141 12.98 -1.64 -19.28
N ASN A 142 12.07 -1.70 -18.31
CA ASN A 142 12.37 -1.25 -16.94
C ASN A 142 13.43 -2.14 -16.29
N PHE A 143 13.40 -3.46 -16.56
CA PHE A 143 14.43 -4.37 -16.08
C PHE A 143 15.82 -4.05 -16.64
N VAL A 144 15.91 -3.72 -17.92
CA VAL A 144 17.18 -3.28 -18.52
C VAL A 144 17.71 -1.98 -17.89
N GLU A 145 16.84 -1.02 -17.63
CA GLU A 145 17.24 0.23 -16.94
C GLU A 145 17.66 -0.05 -15.49
N PHE A 146 16.97 -0.97 -14.79
CA PHE A 146 17.39 -1.46 -13.48
C PHE A 146 18.80 -2.08 -13.52
N LEU A 147 19.07 -2.96 -14.50
CA LEU A 147 20.40 -3.60 -14.65
C LEU A 147 21.53 -2.59 -14.95
N LYS A 148 21.21 -1.49 -15.62
CA LYS A 148 22.16 -0.40 -15.93
C LYS A 148 22.43 0.52 -14.77
N ASN A 149 21.63 0.48 -13.72
CA ASN A 149 21.75 1.42 -12.60
C ASN A 149 22.94 1.06 -11.70
N ASP A 150 24.07 1.70 -11.92
CA ASP A 150 25.30 1.49 -11.15
C ASP A 150 25.24 2.05 -9.71
N SER A 151 24.18 2.76 -9.34
CA SER A 151 23.90 3.15 -7.95
C SER A 151 23.42 1.96 -7.11
N ILE A 152 22.98 0.89 -7.75
CA ILE A 152 22.64 -0.39 -7.13
C ILE A 152 23.85 -1.31 -7.21
N SER A 153 24.22 -1.94 -6.08
CA SER A 153 25.35 -2.87 -6.05
C SER A 153 25.18 -4.00 -7.04
N LYS A 154 26.30 -4.57 -7.47
CA LYS A 154 26.26 -5.74 -8.36
C LYS A 154 25.56 -6.92 -7.69
N GLU A 155 25.74 -7.08 -6.40
CA GLU A 155 25.17 -8.13 -5.57
C GLU A 155 23.64 -8.05 -5.57
N THR A 156 23.09 -6.89 -5.35
CA THR A 156 21.61 -6.67 -5.34
C THR A 156 21.03 -6.82 -6.74
N ARG A 157 21.71 -6.31 -7.78
CA ARG A 157 21.28 -6.52 -9.18
C ARG A 157 21.24 -8.00 -9.54
N ILE A 158 22.23 -8.80 -9.09
CA ILE A 158 22.25 -10.26 -9.28
C ILE A 158 21.10 -10.93 -8.51
N ALA A 159 20.86 -10.54 -7.27
CA ALA A 159 19.78 -11.14 -6.46
C ALA A 159 18.42 -10.93 -7.11
N VAL A 160 18.11 -9.70 -7.54
CA VAL A 160 16.88 -9.39 -8.28
C VAL A 160 16.83 -10.14 -9.62
N ALA A 161 17.93 -10.20 -10.38
CA ALA A 161 17.99 -10.91 -11.64
C ALA A 161 17.73 -12.41 -11.48
N ASN A 162 18.31 -13.04 -10.48
CA ASN A 162 18.06 -14.46 -10.17
C ASN A 162 16.56 -14.69 -9.89
N ARG A 163 15.94 -13.82 -9.11
CA ARG A 163 14.51 -13.92 -8.82
C ARG A 163 13.65 -13.70 -10.08
N VAL A 164 14.02 -12.77 -10.94
CA VAL A 164 13.39 -12.56 -12.26
C VAL A 164 13.49 -13.81 -13.12
N ASN A 165 14.64 -14.48 -13.15
CA ASN A 165 14.85 -15.71 -13.91
C ASN A 165 13.94 -16.84 -13.40
N GLU A 166 13.80 -17.00 -12.10
CA GLU A 166 12.84 -17.97 -11.51
C GLU A 166 11.40 -17.65 -11.94
N LEU A 167 11.01 -16.37 -11.92
CA LEU A 167 9.68 -15.92 -12.29
C LEU A 167 9.41 -15.92 -13.78
N LEU A 168 10.43 -15.98 -14.66
CA LEU A 168 10.26 -16.04 -16.11
C LEU A 168 10.19 -17.47 -16.68
N THR A 169 10.14 -18.48 -15.84
CA THR A 169 10.15 -19.89 -16.29
C THR A 169 8.98 -20.26 -17.21
N SER A 170 7.86 -19.58 -17.11
CA SER A 170 6.70 -19.76 -18.00
C SER A 170 6.85 -19.05 -19.36
N ASP A 171 7.86 -18.18 -19.54
CA ASP A 171 8.22 -17.56 -20.83
C ASP A 171 9.71 -17.74 -21.16
N PRO A 172 10.10 -18.92 -21.65
CA PRO A 172 11.50 -19.22 -21.99
C PRO A 172 12.10 -18.28 -23.04
N THR A 173 11.26 -17.66 -23.86
CA THR A 173 11.72 -16.73 -24.90
C THR A 173 12.19 -15.41 -24.29
N THR A 174 11.43 -14.87 -23.36
CA THR A 174 11.80 -13.67 -22.61
C THR A 174 12.97 -13.98 -21.67
N LEU A 175 12.95 -15.11 -20.97
CA LEU A 175 14.03 -15.54 -20.11
C LEU A 175 15.38 -15.58 -20.87
N ALA A 176 15.44 -16.20 -22.04
CA ALA A 176 16.65 -16.25 -22.83
C ALA A 176 17.22 -14.88 -23.30
N ARG A 177 16.33 -13.86 -23.39
CA ARG A 177 16.75 -12.49 -23.68
C ARG A 177 17.28 -11.80 -22.42
N VAL A 178 16.57 -11.95 -21.31
CA VAL A 178 16.93 -11.42 -20.00
C VAL A 178 18.30 -11.92 -19.56
N GLU A 179 18.60 -13.21 -19.71
CA GLU A 179 19.93 -13.78 -19.45
C GLU A 179 21.05 -13.14 -20.30
N LYS A 180 20.73 -12.69 -21.53
CA LYS A 180 21.69 -11.93 -22.34
C LYS A 180 21.86 -10.49 -21.82
N ASP A 181 20.79 -9.85 -21.38
CA ASP A 181 20.86 -8.52 -20.78
C ASP A 181 21.67 -8.53 -19.48
N GLU A 182 21.51 -9.56 -18.64
CA GLU A 182 22.34 -9.75 -17.43
C GLU A 182 23.84 -9.92 -17.77
N ARG A 183 24.12 -10.73 -18.76
CA ARG A 183 25.52 -10.91 -19.23
C ARG A 183 26.07 -9.63 -19.85
N LEU A 184 25.23 -8.79 -20.42
CA LEU A 184 25.63 -7.50 -20.98
C LEU A 184 25.92 -6.47 -19.89
N TYR A 185 25.01 -6.30 -18.92
CA TYR A 185 25.05 -5.17 -17.98
C TYR A 185 25.64 -5.52 -16.61
N ILE A 186 25.61 -6.81 -16.21
CA ILE A 186 26.18 -7.25 -14.93
C ILE A 186 27.59 -7.85 -15.14
N ASP A 187 27.73 -8.79 -16.08
CA ASP A 187 28.96 -9.57 -16.22
C ASP A 187 29.95 -8.98 -17.20
N GLY A 188 29.50 -8.21 -18.18
CA GLY A 188 30.32 -7.71 -19.27
C GLY A 188 30.90 -8.83 -20.15
N SER A 189 30.25 -10.02 -20.18
CA SER A 189 30.84 -11.26 -20.75
C SER A 189 30.40 -11.54 -22.19
N LEU A 190 29.61 -10.67 -22.83
CA LEU A 190 29.17 -10.87 -24.20
C LEU A 190 30.26 -10.56 -25.23
N ASN A 191 30.27 -11.35 -26.31
CA ASN A 191 31.08 -10.99 -27.46
C ASN A 191 30.51 -9.71 -28.14
N LEU A 192 31.39 -9.03 -28.90
CA LEU A 192 31.06 -7.73 -29.51
C LEU A 192 29.79 -7.76 -30.40
N LEU A 193 29.58 -8.83 -31.17
CA LEU A 193 28.42 -8.91 -32.07
C LEU A 193 27.13 -9.04 -31.28
N THR A 194 27.09 -9.91 -30.28
CA THR A 194 25.90 -10.05 -29.40
C THR A 194 25.66 -8.79 -28.58
N HIS A 195 26.74 -8.10 -28.13
CA HIS A 195 26.63 -6.81 -27.47
C HIS A 195 25.90 -5.77 -28.36
N LEU A 196 26.35 -5.63 -29.62
CA LEU A 196 25.72 -4.69 -30.57
C LEU A 196 24.28 -5.09 -30.91
N GLU A 197 23.98 -6.37 -31.05
CA GLU A 197 22.64 -6.91 -31.25
C GLU A 197 21.72 -6.53 -30.11
N MET A 198 22.10 -6.81 -28.86
CA MET A 198 21.33 -6.52 -27.68
C MET A 198 21.14 -5.02 -27.44
N ALA A 199 22.18 -4.22 -27.64
CA ALA A 199 22.09 -2.77 -27.53
C ALA A 199 21.10 -2.18 -28.56
N ALA A 200 21.14 -2.66 -29.81
CA ALA A 200 20.19 -2.24 -30.85
C ALA A 200 18.75 -2.68 -30.52
N TYR A 201 18.59 -3.91 -30.05
CA TYR A 201 17.29 -4.46 -29.66
C TYR A 201 16.69 -3.69 -28.47
N ASN A 202 17.47 -3.42 -27.44
CA ASN A 202 17.03 -2.67 -26.26
C ASN A 202 16.65 -1.22 -26.62
N SER A 203 17.42 -0.58 -27.52
CA SER A 203 17.05 0.73 -28.05
C SER A 203 15.73 0.72 -28.81
N PHE A 204 15.52 -0.30 -29.63
CA PHE A 204 14.26 -0.47 -30.36
C PHE A 204 13.08 -0.67 -29.40
N ARG A 205 13.25 -1.47 -28.35
CA ARG A 205 12.21 -1.68 -27.35
C ARG A 205 11.86 -0.42 -26.58
N ALA A 206 12.87 0.35 -26.15
CA ALA A 206 12.65 1.64 -25.49
C ALA A 206 11.81 2.60 -26.36
N GLU A 207 12.13 2.68 -27.66
CA GLU A 207 11.33 3.50 -28.60
C GLU A 207 9.92 2.95 -28.82
N LYS A 208 9.77 1.62 -28.85
CA LYS A 208 8.45 0.98 -28.92
C LYS A 208 7.61 1.29 -27.67
N ALA A 209 8.20 1.20 -26.47
CA ALA A 209 7.53 1.53 -25.21
C ALA A 209 7.06 2.98 -25.18
N LYS A 210 7.88 3.94 -25.65
CA LYS A 210 7.47 5.35 -25.80
C LYS A 210 6.27 5.50 -26.73
N PHE A 211 6.29 4.82 -27.86
CA PHE A 211 5.19 4.85 -28.83
C PHE A 211 3.90 4.28 -28.24
N GLU A 212 3.97 3.15 -27.54
CA GLU A 212 2.83 2.53 -26.88
C GLU A 212 2.26 3.43 -25.78
N THR A 213 3.13 4.01 -24.94
CA THR A 213 2.74 4.96 -23.89
C THR A 213 2.05 6.20 -24.50
N ALA A 214 2.61 6.75 -25.58
CA ALA A 214 2.04 7.90 -26.28
C ALA A 214 0.62 7.63 -26.76
N HIS A 215 0.39 6.47 -27.36
CA HIS A 215 -0.93 6.06 -27.83
C HIS A 215 -1.90 5.76 -26.70
N ALA A 216 -1.43 5.13 -25.61
CA ALA A 216 -2.22 4.88 -24.43
C ALA A 216 -2.70 6.20 -23.79
N LEU A 217 -1.81 7.17 -23.61
CA LEU A 217 -2.16 8.49 -23.08
C LEU A 217 -3.11 9.25 -24.01
N LYS A 218 -2.89 9.19 -25.32
CA LYS A 218 -3.78 9.82 -26.29
C LYS A 218 -5.21 9.27 -26.22
N SER A 219 -5.36 7.97 -25.97
CA SER A 219 -6.66 7.30 -25.90
C SER A 219 -7.43 7.56 -24.60
N GLN A 220 -6.80 8.15 -23.60
CA GLN A 220 -7.44 8.48 -22.34
C GLN A 220 -8.11 9.86 -22.43
N ASP A 221 -9.28 9.98 -21.82
CA ASP A 221 -9.93 11.27 -21.65
C ASP A 221 -9.40 11.95 -20.39
N LEU A 222 -9.24 13.29 -20.44
CA LEU A 222 -9.06 14.03 -19.19
C LEU A 222 -10.34 13.92 -18.37
N PRO A 223 -10.26 13.80 -17.04
CA PRO A 223 -11.44 13.81 -16.20
C PRO A 223 -12.25 15.08 -16.43
N ILE A 224 -13.55 14.92 -16.71
CA ILE A 224 -14.44 16.01 -17.10
C ILE A 224 -14.68 17.01 -15.95
N GLU A 225 -14.56 16.56 -14.71
CA GLU A 225 -14.74 17.37 -13.52
C GLU A 225 -13.38 17.67 -12.90
N GLN A 226 -12.77 18.74 -13.36
CA GLN A 226 -11.75 19.41 -12.58
C GLN A 226 -12.46 20.17 -11.47
N GLU A 227 -12.86 19.47 -10.41
CA GLU A 227 -13.28 20.15 -9.19
C GLU A 227 -12.15 21.09 -8.77
N ARG A 228 -12.53 22.30 -8.38
CA ARG A 228 -11.59 23.31 -7.97
C ARG A 228 -10.75 22.76 -6.83
N TYR A 229 -9.49 22.61 -7.10
CA TYR A 229 -8.52 22.05 -6.21
C TYR A 229 -8.49 22.79 -4.85
N VAL A 230 -8.53 22.01 -3.78
CA VAL A 230 -8.23 22.45 -2.43
C VAL A 230 -6.74 22.19 -2.19
N LYS A 231 -6.00 23.13 -1.63
CA LYS A 231 -4.61 22.87 -1.23
C LYS A 231 -4.57 21.71 -0.26
N ALA A 232 -3.53 20.88 -0.34
CA ALA A 232 -3.43 19.68 0.50
C ALA A 232 -3.44 20.04 2.00
N GLU A 233 -2.85 21.18 2.37
CA GLU A 233 -2.86 21.70 3.75
C GLU A 233 -4.26 22.09 4.26
N ASP A 234 -5.20 22.41 3.35
CA ASP A 234 -6.56 22.85 3.68
C ASP A 234 -7.55 21.67 3.73
N ILE A 235 -7.11 20.42 3.50
CA ILE A 235 -7.98 19.26 3.52
C ILE A 235 -8.49 19.00 4.94
N ASN A 236 -9.81 19.07 5.08
CA ASN A 236 -10.46 18.62 6.30
C ASN A 236 -10.65 17.08 6.27
N TRP A 237 -9.69 16.37 6.83
CA TRP A 237 -9.69 14.90 6.84
C TRP A 237 -10.95 14.30 7.49
N ASN A 238 -11.48 14.94 8.53
CA ASN A 238 -12.69 14.47 9.19
C ASN A 238 -13.92 14.62 8.28
N GLU A 239 -14.07 15.73 7.60
CA GLU A 239 -15.16 15.95 6.64
C GLU A 239 -15.04 14.97 5.46
N LEU A 240 -13.82 14.74 4.96
CA LEU A 240 -13.57 13.79 3.90
C LEU A 240 -13.90 12.36 4.34
N MET A 241 -13.59 12.00 5.60
CA MET A 241 -13.92 10.71 6.19
C MET A 241 -15.44 10.50 6.27
N LEU A 242 -16.19 11.52 6.72
CA LEU A 242 -17.66 11.46 6.77
C LEU A 242 -18.27 11.28 5.38
N LYS A 243 -17.87 12.08 4.41
CA LYS A 243 -18.33 11.94 3.02
C LYS A 243 -18.01 10.55 2.43
N SER A 244 -16.85 10.02 2.78
CA SER A 244 -16.43 8.68 2.35
C SER A 244 -17.24 7.58 3.01
N ALA A 245 -17.59 7.74 4.28
CA ALA A 245 -18.46 6.81 5.00
C ALA A 245 -19.87 6.81 4.40
N ASP A 246 -20.45 7.97 4.09
CA ASP A 246 -21.77 8.09 3.47
C ASP A 246 -21.85 7.34 2.14
N LEU A 247 -20.84 7.50 1.28
CA LEU A 247 -20.74 6.75 0.02
C LEU A 247 -20.61 5.25 0.24
N GLY A 248 -19.90 4.84 1.28
CA GLY A 248 -19.81 3.44 1.69
C GLY A 248 -21.19 2.89 2.09
N VAL A 249 -21.96 3.64 2.89
CA VAL A 249 -23.33 3.28 3.26
C VAL A 249 -24.21 3.09 2.04
N GLU A 250 -24.17 4.02 1.08
CA GLU A 250 -24.96 3.97 -0.15
C GLU A 250 -24.57 2.80 -1.06
N SER A 251 -23.32 2.37 -1.01
CA SER A 251 -22.75 1.40 -1.94
C SER A 251 -22.71 -0.04 -1.41
N CYS A 252 -23.01 -0.28 -0.13
CA CYS A 252 -22.89 -1.58 0.55
C CYS A 252 -24.18 -1.89 1.30
N THR A 253 -25.28 -2.13 0.58
CA THR A 253 -26.63 -2.25 1.16
C THR A 253 -27.16 -3.67 1.20
N ASN A 254 -26.57 -4.60 0.43
CA ASN A 254 -27.15 -5.92 0.17
C ASN A 254 -26.42 -7.08 0.86
N ASN A 255 -25.42 -6.81 1.71
CA ASN A 255 -24.62 -7.84 2.36
C ASN A 255 -24.13 -7.41 3.75
N THR A 256 -23.69 -8.39 4.54
CA THR A 256 -23.19 -8.18 5.92
C THR A 256 -21.66 -8.03 6.01
N PHE A 257 -20.95 -8.16 4.89
CA PHE A 257 -19.48 -8.08 4.85
C PHE A 257 -18.99 -6.63 4.68
N GLY A 258 -19.90 -5.69 4.39
CA GLY A 258 -19.55 -4.31 4.09
C GLY A 258 -18.83 -4.15 2.76
N VAL A 259 -19.03 -5.06 1.83
CA VAL A 259 -18.49 -4.98 0.46
C VAL A 259 -19.50 -4.33 -0.50
N ASN A 260 -18.97 -3.74 -1.57
CA ASN A 260 -19.78 -3.09 -2.60
C ASN A 260 -20.82 -4.04 -3.19
N ASP A 261 -22.03 -3.54 -3.41
CA ASP A 261 -23.19 -4.31 -3.87
C ASP A 261 -22.97 -5.00 -5.22
N ASP A 262 -22.31 -4.33 -6.16
CA ASP A 262 -21.99 -4.92 -7.47
C ASP A 262 -20.96 -6.06 -7.33
N TYR A 263 -19.96 -5.87 -6.48
CA TYR A 263 -18.97 -6.90 -6.19
C TYR A 263 -19.63 -8.11 -5.53
N TYR A 264 -20.45 -7.88 -4.49
CA TYR A 264 -21.17 -8.94 -3.81
C TYR A 264 -22.07 -9.72 -4.77
N THR A 265 -22.88 -9.01 -5.56
CA THR A 265 -23.81 -9.61 -6.52
C THR A 265 -23.07 -10.43 -7.60
N THR A 266 -21.95 -9.90 -8.11
CA THR A 266 -21.21 -10.54 -9.21
C THR A 266 -20.40 -11.75 -8.76
N TYR A 267 -19.76 -11.66 -7.59
CA TYR A 267 -18.74 -12.62 -7.20
C TYR A 267 -19.11 -13.51 -6.01
N MET A 268 -20.13 -13.15 -5.23
CA MET A 268 -20.39 -13.80 -3.95
C MET A 268 -21.82 -14.34 -3.81
N ALA A 269 -22.83 -13.58 -4.18
CA ALA A 269 -24.22 -13.84 -3.81
C ALA A 269 -24.69 -15.27 -4.16
N ASP A 270 -24.53 -15.70 -5.41
CA ASP A 270 -25.03 -17.01 -5.90
C ASP A 270 -24.25 -18.21 -5.31
N LYS A 271 -23.08 -17.98 -4.75
CA LYS A 271 -22.18 -19.04 -4.25
C LYS A 271 -21.75 -18.84 -2.80
N ILE A 272 -22.39 -17.93 -2.08
CA ILE A 272 -21.99 -17.57 -0.72
C ILE A 272 -21.88 -18.78 0.21
N ALA A 273 -22.82 -19.73 0.12
CA ALA A 273 -22.79 -20.93 0.93
C ALA A 273 -21.57 -21.83 0.66
N SER A 274 -21.08 -21.89 -0.58
CA SER A 274 -19.88 -22.65 -0.95
C SER A 274 -18.57 -21.93 -0.63
N LEU A 275 -18.64 -20.63 -0.36
CA LEU A 275 -17.49 -19.81 0.02
C LEU A 275 -17.23 -19.85 1.53
N LYS A 276 -18.18 -20.39 2.33
CA LYS A 276 -17.95 -20.60 3.76
C LYS A 276 -16.82 -21.61 3.98
N GLY A 277 -15.83 -21.26 4.79
CA GLY A 277 -14.67 -22.10 5.05
C GLY A 277 -13.72 -22.30 3.86
N SER A 278 -13.88 -21.54 2.78
CA SER A 278 -13.06 -21.70 1.56
C SER A 278 -11.58 -21.33 1.76
N TYR A 279 -11.24 -20.69 2.87
CA TYR A 279 -9.88 -20.29 3.21
C TYR A 279 -9.34 -21.02 4.45
N SER A 280 -10.00 -22.12 4.90
CA SER A 280 -9.56 -22.88 6.07
C SER A 280 -8.12 -23.41 5.98
N ASP A 281 -7.66 -23.71 4.76
CA ASP A 281 -6.32 -24.23 4.50
C ASP A 281 -5.36 -23.15 3.96
N ALA A 282 -5.84 -21.91 3.81
CA ALA A 282 -5.02 -20.81 3.34
C ALA A 282 -4.19 -20.20 4.49
N SER A 283 -2.97 -19.79 4.17
CA SER A 283 -2.06 -19.14 5.13
C SER A 283 -1.22 -18.08 4.44
N TYR A 284 -0.81 -17.07 5.23
CA TYR A 284 0.13 -16.02 4.81
C TYR A 284 1.41 -16.04 5.65
N VAL A 285 1.64 -17.10 6.42
CA VAL A 285 2.77 -17.19 7.36
C VAL A 285 4.08 -17.40 6.64
N GLU A 286 4.08 -18.25 5.61
CA GLU A 286 5.25 -18.55 4.80
C GLU A 286 4.98 -18.17 3.35
N SER A 287 5.85 -17.33 2.78
CA SER A 287 5.74 -16.87 1.40
C SER A 287 7.10 -16.41 0.88
N PRO A 288 7.45 -16.71 -0.38
CA PRO A 288 8.62 -16.10 -1.01
C PRO A 288 8.52 -14.58 -1.14
N GLU A 289 7.32 -14.02 -1.05
CA GLU A 289 7.10 -12.58 -1.14
C GLU A 289 7.75 -11.81 0.02
N TYR A 290 8.02 -12.44 1.18
CA TYR A 290 8.78 -11.80 2.25
C TYR A 290 10.24 -11.53 1.86
N ASP A 291 10.87 -12.43 1.10
CA ASP A 291 12.21 -12.22 0.58
C ASP A 291 12.19 -11.23 -0.59
N ASP A 292 11.17 -11.27 -1.44
CA ASP A 292 10.93 -10.29 -2.48
C ASP A 292 10.74 -8.87 -1.88
N PHE A 293 10.07 -8.77 -0.74
CA PHE A 293 9.92 -7.50 -0.02
C PHE A 293 11.26 -6.99 0.55
N ARG A 294 12.11 -7.88 1.08
CA ARG A 294 13.47 -7.49 1.49
C ARG A 294 14.31 -7.00 0.33
N LEU A 295 14.25 -7.67 -0.83
CA LEU A 295 14.93 -7.20 -2.04
C LEU A 295 14.46 -5.81 -2.49
N PHE A 296 13.17 -5.53 -2.40
CA PHE A 296 12.64 -4.18 -2.64
C PHE A 296 13.26 -3.15 -1.68
N LEU A 297 13.34 -3.47 -0.39
CA LEU A 297 13.93 -2.59 0.62
C LEU A 297 15.43 -2.42 0.45
N ASP A 298 16.17 -3.46 0.03
CA ASP A 298 17.59 -3.37 -0.31
C ASP A 298 17.82 -2.39 -1.47
N VAL A 299 17.01 -2.46 -2.53
CA VAL A 299 17.06 -1.51 -3.65
C VAL A 299 16.80 -0.08 -3.16
N CYS A 300 15.78 0.13 -2.35
CA CYS A 300 15.49 1.46 -1.78
C CYS A 300 16.67 1.99 -0.96
N LYS A 301 17.23 1.15 -0.10
CA LYS A 301 18.35 1.51 0.78
C LYS A 301 19.58 1.90 0.00
N GLU A 302 19.97 1.15 -1.03
CA GLU A 302 21.14 1.44 -1.86
C GLU A 302 20.96 2.73 -2.68
N LEU A 303 19.75 3.01 -3.11
CA LEU A 303 19.38 4.24 -3.82
C LEU A 303 19.17 5.46 -2.91
N ASN A 304 19.30 5.28 -1.58
CA ASN A 304 18.99 6.31 -0.58
C ASN A 304 17.56 6.88 -0.74
N ILE A 305 16.61 5.99 -1.04
CA ILE A 305 15.19 6.30 -1.13
C ILE A 305 14.53 5.85 0.18
N GLU A 306 13.78 6.75 0.81
CA GLU A 306 12.99 6.48 2.02
C GLU A 306 11.60 5.97 1.63
N PRO A 307 11.27 4.69 1.86
CA PRO A 307 9.93 4.18 1.61
C PRO A 307 9.02 4.38 2.83
N LEU A 308 7.75 4.72 2.58
CA LEU A 308 6.65 4.46 3.49
C LEU A 308 6.00 3.15 3.06
N ILE A 309 5.98 2.18 3.95
CA ILE A 309 5.23 0.93 3.72
C ILE A 309 3.82 1.10 4.27
N ILE A 310 2.82 0.81 3.46
CA ILE A 310 1.42 0.79 3.88
C ILE A 310 0.96 -0.66 3.93
N SER A 311 0.69 -1.15 5.13
CA SER A 311 0.14 -2.49 5.33
C SER A 311 -1.39 -2.43 5.36
N ALA A 312 -2.01 -2.83 4.25
CA ALA A 312 -3.46 -2.87 4.13
C ALA A 312 -4.05 -4.03 4.96
N PRO A 313 -5.23 -3.86 5.57
CA PRO A 313 -5.90 -4.94 6.28
C PRO A 313 -6.60 -5.89 5.31
N VAL A 314 -6.99 -7.06 5.79
CA VAL A 314 -8.02 -7.88 5.14
C VAL A 314 -9.42 -7.38 5.52
N ASN A 315 -10.46 -7.83 4.79
CA ASN A 315 -11.83 -7.70 5.27
C ASN A 315 -12.09 -8.79 6.33
N GLY A 316 -12.00 -8.42 7.62
CA GLY A 316 -12.07 -9.36 8.73
C GLY A 316 -13.37 -10.16 8.75
N ARG A 317 -14.53 -9.54 8.40
CA ARG A 317 -15.82 -10.23 8.34
C ARG A 317 -15.84 -11.34 7.28
N TRP A 318 -15.28 -11.05 6.11
CA TRP A 318 -15.16 -12.03 5.04
C TRP A 318 -14.17 -13.14 5.41
N TYR A 319 -13.00 -12.78 5.93
CA TYR A 319 -11.96 -13.75 6.29
C TYR A 319 -12.42 -14.68 7.44
N ASP A 320 -13.21 -14.15 8.38
CA ASP A 320 -13.84 -14.99 9.41
C ASP A 320 -14.89 -15.95 8.82
N TYR A 321 -15.69 -15.48 7.87
CA TYR A 321 -16.67 -16.32 7.17
C TYR A 321 -16.00 -17.40 6.32
N ALA A 322 -14.92 -17.06 5.65
CA ALA A 322 -14.11 -17.97 4.86
C ALA A 322 -13.21 -18.88 5.71
N GLU A 323 -13.23 -18.71 7.04
CA GLU A 323 -12.48 -19.50 8.03
C GLU A 323 -10.95 -19.39 7.87
N PHE A 324 -10.44 -18.25 7.38
CA PHE A 324 -9.00 -17.98 7.39
C PHE A 324 -8.51 -17.79 8.83
N SER A 325 -7.42 -18.46 9.20
CA SER A 325 -6.85 -18.39 10.54
C SER A 325 -6.52 -16.96 11.00
N LYS A 326 -7.09 -16.54 12.13
CA LYS A 326 -6.75 -15.25 12.75
C LYS A 326 -5.28 -15.22 13.22
N ALA A 327 -4.77 -16.36 13.69
CA ALA A 327 -3.37 -16.47 14.08
C ALA A 327 -2.44 -16.21 12.90
N ASP A 328 -2.76 -16.78 11.74
CA ASP A 328 -1.96 -16.60 10.53
C ASP A 328 -2.00 -15.16 10.01
N ARG A 329 -3.18 -14.49 10.07
CA ARG A 329 -3.28 -13.05 9.75
C ARG A 329 -2.39 -12.21 10.69
N ASN A 330 -2.45 -12.49 11.98
CA ASN A 330 -1.63 -11.77 12.97
C ASN A 330 -0.13 -12.02 12.74
N THR A 331 0.26 -13.26 12.39
CA THR A 331 1.65 -13.59 12.04
C THR A 331 2.09 -12.84 10.80
N TYR A 332 1.25 -12.76 9.77
CA TYR A 332 1.52 -11.95 8.59
C TYR A 332 1.82 -10.48 8.96
N TYR A 333 0.91 -9.83 9.70
CA TYR A 333 1.12 -8.44 10.10
C TYR A 333 2.38 -8.27 10.95
N GLN A 334 2.67 -9.25 11.82
CA GLN A 334 3.89 -9.21 12.62
C GLN A 334 5.15 -9.35 11.76
N ASN A 335 5.15 -10.23 10.76
CA ASN A 335 6.26 -10.37 9.82
C ASN A 335 6.53 -9.05 9.07
N ILE A 336 5.48 -8.34 8.63
CA ILE A 336 5.63 -7.03 8.00
C ILE A 336 6.25 -6.01 8.97
N ARG A 337 5.78 -5.94 10.21
CA ARG A 337 6.35 -5.06 11.25
C ARG A 337 7.82 -5.35 11.50
N ASP A 338 8.17 -6.63 11.58
CA ASP A 338 9.53 -7.07 11.88
C ASP A 338 10.47 -6.73 10.72
N ILE A 339 10.07 -6.94 9.47
CA ILE A 339 10.87 -6.54 8.29
C ILE A 339 11.02 -5.01 8.25
N CYS A 340 9.95 -4.24 8.44
CA CYS A 340 10.05 -2.78 8.47
C CYS A 340 10.99 -2.29 9.59
N ARG A 341 10.98 -2.95 10.75
CA ARG A 341 11.88 -2.64 11.86
C ARG A 341 13.33 -3.03 11.55
N GLU A 342 13.55 -4.21 10.93
CA GLU A 342 14.86 -4.66 10.47
C GLU A 342 15.53 -3.62 9.55
N TYR A 343 14.76 -3.07 8.62
CA TYR A 343 15.25 -2.08 7.67
C TYR A 343 15.14 -0.62 8.17
N ASN A 344 14.57 -0.40 9.35
CA ASN A 344 14.31 0.92 9.91
C ASN A 344 13.53 1.84 8.96
N VAL A 345 12.49 1.29 8.32
CA VAL A 345 11.60 2.03 7.42
C VAL A 345 10.27 2.34 8.08
N LYS A 346 9.62 3.42 7.64
CA LYS A 346 8.33 3.83 8.18
C LYS A 346 7.21 2.89 7.72
N LEU A 347 6.33 2.57 8.64
CA LEU A 347 5.18 1.70 8.42
C LEU A 347 3.88 2.43 8.80
N ALA A 348 2.95 2.50 7.89
CA ALA A 348 1.55 2.81 8.14
C ALA A 348 0.77 1.48 8.23
N ASP A 349 0.58 0.99 9.45
CA ASP A 349 -0.03 -0.30 9.72
C ASP A 349 -1.54 -0.15 9.96
N PHE A 350 -2.34 -0.60 9.00
CA PHE A 350 -3.79 -0.59 9.10
C PHE A 350 -4.39 -1.94 9.51
N SER A 351 -3.59 -2.88 10.03
CA SER A 351 -4.06 -4.22 10.43
C SER A 351 -5.25 -4.19 11.38
N GLN A 352 -5.37 -3.16 12.21
CA GLN A 352 -6.49 -3.01 13.13
C GLN A 352 -7.81 -2.60 12.47
N LYS A 353 -7.75 -2.19 11.21
CA LYS A 353 -8.91 -1.78 10.44
C LYS A 353 -9.61 -2.96 9.74
N GLU A 354 -9.28 -4.22 10.08
CA GLU A 354 -9.91 -5.42 9.50
C GLU A 354 -11.44 -5.42 9.58
N TYR A 355 -11.98 -4.87 10.65
CA TYR A 355 -13.43 -4.83 10.88
C TYR A 355 -14.03 -3.45 10.66
N GLU A 356 -13.23 -2.46 10.26
CA GLU A 356 -13.75 -1.14 9.93
C GLU A 356 -14.48 -1.17 8.61
N ILE A 357 -15.82 -0.95 8.67
CA ILE A 357 -16.69 -0.97 7.49
C ILE A 357 -16.24 0.15 6.54
N TYR A 358 -16.25 -0.17 5.24
CA TYR A 358 -15.89 0.75 4.15
C TYR A 358 -14.42 1.13 4.10
N PHE A 359 -13.56 0.55 4.95
CA PHE A 359 -12.11 0.65 4.76
C PHE A 359 -11.70 -0.02 3.44
N LEU A 360 -12.22 -1.23 3.20
CA LEU A 360 -12.14 -1.91 1.91
C LEU A 360 -13.49 -1.82 1.18
N ARG A 361 -13.44 -1.74 -0.16
CA ARG A 361 -14.65 -1.76 -1.01
C ARG A 361 -15.13 -3.18 -1.31
N ASP A 362 -14.23 -4.14 -1.20
CA ASP A 362 -14.46 -5.57 -1.39
C ASP A 362 -13.61 -6.37 -0.41
N ILE A 363 -13.13 -7.54 -0.76
CA ILE A 363 -12.36 -8.38 0.17
C ILE A 363 -10.88 -8.00 0.26
N MET A 364 -10.38 -7.09 -0.62
CA MET A 364 -8.95 -6.77 -0.70
C MET A 364 -8.61 -5.34 -1.17
N HIS A 365 -9.49 -4.65 -1.90
CA HIS A 365 -9.17 -3.35 -2.47
C HIS A 365 -9.64 -2.21 -1.56
N LEU A 366 -8.85 -1.13 -1.53
CA LEU A 366 -9.17 0.05 -0.73
C LEU A 366 -10.55 0.61 -1.08
N GLY A 367 -11.32 0.87 -0.03
CA GLY A 367 -12.64 1.45 -0.09
C GLY A 367 -12.62 2.96 0.11
N TRP A 368 -13.79 3.49 0.40
CA TRP A 368 -13.99 4.93 0.56
C TRP A 368 -13.19 5.48 1.73
N LYS A 369 -13.28 4.87 2.91
CA LYS A 369 -12.53 5.27 4.11
C LYS A 369 -11.05 4.90 4.01
N GLY A 370 -10.73 3.75 3.43
CA GLY A 370 -9.35 3.29 3.26
C GLY A 370 -8.49 4.27 2.49
N TRP A 371 -9.03 4.90 1.45
CA TRP A 371 -8.32 5.94 0.71
C TRP A 371 -8.06 7.19 1.57
N VAL A 372 -8.99 7.60 2.45
CA VAL A 372 -8.77 8.74 3.35
C VAL A 372 -7.62 8.47 4.31
N TYR A 373 -7.59 7.28 4.92
CA TYR A 373 -6.50 6.89 5.82
C TYR A 373 -5.16 6.85 5.09
N LEU A 374 -5.15 6.26 3.89
CA LEU A 374 -3.93 6.17 3.09
C LEU A 374 -3.44 7.56 2.69
N ASP A 375 -4.30 8.38 2.14
CA ASP A 375 -3.94 9.71 1.66
C ASP A 375 -3.37 10.58 2.76
N ARG A 376 -3.99 10.53 3.95
CA ARG A 376 -3.51 11.24 5.12
C ARG A 376 -2.12 10.74 5.54
N ALA A 377 -1.92 9.43 5.63
CA ALA A 377 -0.63 8.84 5.99
C ALA A 377 0.47 9.23 5.00
N VAL A 378 0.17 9.22 3.69
CA VAL A 378 1.11 9.63 2.64
C VAL A 378 1.42 11.13 2.72
N TYR A 379 0.43 11.97 2.94
CA TYR A 379 0.62 13.41 3.08
C TYR A 379 1.45 13.75 4.33
N GLU A 380 1.17 13.11 5.47
CA GLU A 380 1.93 13.25 6.71
C GLU A 380 3.39 12.80 6.52
N PHE A 381 3.59 11.65 5.86
CA PHE A 381 4.93 11.15 5.51
C PHE A 381 5.69 12.12 4.59
N TYR A 382 5.04 12.61 3.56
CA TYR A 382 5.66 13.57 2.63
C TYR A 382 6.15 14.81 3.36
N ASN A 383 5.38 15.33 4.31
CA ASN A 383 5.69 16.51 5.11
C ASN A 383 6.58 16.25 6.34
N ASN A 384 7.11 15.04 6.52
CA ASN A 384 7.88 14.62 7.70
C ASN A 384 7.11 14.78 9.02
N GLN A 385 5.79 14.63 8.96
CA GLN A 385 4.93 14.64 10.13
C GLN A 385 4.81 13.22 10.71
N PRO A 386 4.46 13.06 11.99
CA PRO A 386 4.05 11.77 12.53
C PRO A 386 2.86 11.23 11.74
N ILE A 387 2.88 9.92 11.46
CA ILE A 387 1.78 9.26 10.77
C ILE A 387 0.73 8.88 11.81
N THR A 388 -0.50 9.34 11.59
CA THR A 388 -1.62 9.13 12.51
C THR A 388 -2.56 8.02 12.04
N ASP A 389 -3.39 7.49 12.94
CA ASP A 389 -4.42 6.47 12.70
C ASP A 389 -3.93 5.14 12.10
N THR A 390 -2.62 4.86 12.20
CA THR A 390 -2.00 3.73 11.53
C THR A 390 -1.83 2.50 12.42
N THR A 391 -1.61 2.67 13.71
CA THR A 391 -1.55 1.54 14.64
C THR A 391 -2.13 1.92 15.99
N ALA A 392 -2.55 0.92 16.76
CA ALA A 392 -2.90 1.12 18.16
C ALA A 392 -1.73 1.64 18.98
N TYR A 393 -0.52 1.47 18.50
CA TYR A 393 0.70 1.90 19.18
C TYR A 393 0.90 3.42 19.13
N GLU A 394 0.41 4.09 18.09
CA GLU A 394 0.53 5.55 17.96
C GLU A 394 -0.56 6.31 18.71
N ILE A 395 -1.70 5.66 18.98
CA ILE A 395 -2.80 6.26 19.76
C ILE A 395 -2.44 6.32 21.24
N LEU A 396 -1.57 5.42 21.70
CA LEU A 396 -1.08 5.36 23.07
C LEU A 396 0.32 5.99 23.16
N THR A 397 0.39 7.29 22.97
CA THR A 397 1.58 8.01 23.42
C THR A 397 1.67 7.89 24.95
N PRO A 398 2.86 7.91 25.55
CA PRO A 398 3.01 7.95 27.01
C PRO A 398 2.21 9.07 27.69
N GLU A 399 1.83 10.09 26.93
CA GLU A 399 1.00 11.21 27.37
C GLU A 399 -0.51 10.87 27.39
N ALA A 400 -0.93 9.93 26.55
CA ALA A 400 -2.33 9.49 26.46
C ALA A 400 -2.67 8.37 27.46
N THR A 401 -1.66 7.75 28.07
CA THR A 401 -1.86 6.65 29.01
C THR A 401 -1.03 6.88 30.26
N ALA A 402 -1.67 7.11 31.38
CA ALA A 402 -1.02 7.00 32.66
C ALA A 402 -0.96 5.52 33.04
N ALA A 403 0.20 4.91 32.90
CA ALA A 403 0.42 3.58 33.39
C ALA A 403 0.61 3.66 34.90
N SER A 404 -0.17 2.88 35.65
CA SER A 404 0.08 2.64 37.05
C SER A 404 1.36 1.80 37.25
N ASP A 405 1.86 1.74 38.47
CA ASP A 405 2.97 0.86 38.84
C ASP A 405 2.72 -0.57 38.33
N GLY A 406 3.52 -1.03 37.39
CA GLY A 406 3.42 -2.37 36.82
C GLY A 406 3.08 -2.44 35.35
N ALA A 407 2.94 -1.31 34.67
CA ALA A 407 2.87 -1.28 33.21
C ALA A 407 4.11 -0.62 32.62
N GLU A 408 4.77 -1.31 31.69
CA GLU A 408 5.93 -0.80 30.96
C GLU A 408 5.55 -0.48 29.53
N VAL A 409 5.87 0.73 29.07
CA VAL A 409 5.75 1.10 27.67
C VAL A 409 6.86 0.42 26.88
N GLN A 410 6.51 -0.35 25.86
CA GLN A 410 7.46 -1.02 24.99
C GLN A 410 7.92 -0.06 23.87
N ASN A 411 9.02 -0.41 23.20
CA ASN A 411 9.57 0.40 22.10
C ASN A 411 8.62 0.53 20.88
N ASP A 412 7.65 -0.37 20.77
CA ASP A 412 6.61 -0.37 19.76
C ASP A 412 5.35 0.41 20.19
N GLY A 413 5.40 1.06 21.34
CA GLY A 413 4.28 1.81 21.91
C GLY A 413 3.22 0.94 22.60
N SER A 414 3.37 -0.38 22.62
CA SER A 414 2.48 -1.26 23.37
C SER A 414 2.80 -1.22 24.87
N TYR A 415 1.86 -1.68 25.70
CA TYR A 415 2.03 -1.76 27.13
C TYR A 415 2.24 -3.18 27.57
N ARG A 416 3.30 -3.42 28.32
CA ARG A 416 3.54 -4.68 29.00
C ARG A 416 3.15 -4.52 30.47
N LEU A 417 2.21 -5.34 30.92
CA LEU A 417 1.82 -5.41 32.32
C LEU A 417 2.78 -6.33 33.08
N ALA A 418 3.63 -5.76 33.91
CA ALA A 418 4.69 -6.50 34.63
C ALA A 418 4.27 -6.95 36.01
N GLY A 419 3.20 -6.39 36.58
CA GLY A 419 2.81 -6.61 37.97
C GLY A 419 1.61 -7.53 38.16
N TYR A 420 1.52 -8.06 39.38
CA TYR A 420 0.36 -8.80 39.85
C TYR A 420 -0.70 -7.79 40.31
N GLY A 421 -1.79 -7.83 39.65
CA GLY A 421 -2.89 -6.91 39.70
C GLY A 421 -3.24 -6.30 40.94
N GLN A 422 -3.27 -5.23 41.14
CA GLN A 422 -3.79 -4.87 41.96
C GLN A 422 -4.54 -3.73 42.23
N THR A 423 -4.25 -2.60 42.32
CA THR A 423 -5.02 -1.52 42.90
C THR A 423 -5.18 -0.34 41.98
N ASP A 424 -4.34 -0.31 40.95
CA ASP A 424 -4.32 0.85 40.04
C ASP A 424 -4.86 0.50 38.66
N ALA A 425 -5.61 1.43 38.11
CA ALA A 425 -6.20 1.28 36.79
C ALA A 425 -5.18 1.61 35.71
N ILE A 426 -5.16 0.81 34.65
CA ILE A 426 -4.54 1.21 33.39
C ILE A 426 -5.47 2.24 32.77
N THR A 427 -5.02 3.48 32.71
CA THR A 427 -5.85 4.57 32.20
C THR A 427 -5.57 4.78 30.73
N ILE A 428 -6.60 4.67 29.89
CA ILE A 428 -6.57 4.98 28.48
C ILE A 428 -7.32 6.29 28.29
N SER A 429 -6.58 7.33 27.91
CA SER A 429 -7.18 8.64 27.65
C SER A 429 -7.61 8.73 26.20
N LEU A 430 -8.87 9.03 25.98
CA LEU A 430 -9.40 9.28 24.65
C LEU A 430 -9.00 10.69 24.17
N PRO A 431 -8.72 10.87 22.87
CA PRO A 431 -8.33 12.17 22.34
C PRO A 431 -9.43 13.22 22.59
N HIS A 432 -9.02 14.37 23.12
CA HIS A 432 -9.96 15.40 23.59
C HIS A 432 -10.46 16.36 22.50
N GLU A 433 -9.91 16.34 21.29
CA GLU A 433 -10.12 17.36 20.27
C GLU A 433 -11.22 17.08 19.24
N GLN A 434 -12.11 16.14 19.49
CA GLN A 434 -13.23 15.94 18.57
C GLN A 434 -14.39 16.86 18.91
N THR A 435 -14.41 18.00 18.27
CA THR A 435 -15.56 18.90 18.23
C THR A 435 -16.71 18.21 17.51
N GLU A 436 -17.84 18.11 18.21
CA GLU A 436 -19.19 17.85 17.69
C GLU A 436 -19.29 16.83 16.53
N LEU A 437 -19.36 15.55 16.88
CA LEU A 437 -19.99 14.57 15.99
C LEU A 437 -21.49 14.91 15.91
N ASP A 438 -21.96 15.21 14.71
CA ASP A 438 -23.38 15.38 14.46
C ASP A 438 -24.11 14.08 14.83
N HIS A 439 -25.03 14.15 15.77
CA HIS A 439 -25.77 13.03 16.34
C HIS A 439 -26.62 12.23 15.33
N THR A 440 -26.69 12.67 14.09
CA THR A 440 -27.45 12.01 13.03
C THR A 440 -26.65 10.96 12.27
N ASN A 441 -25.34 10.98 12.35
CA ASN A 441 -24.46 10.03 11.69
C ASN A 441 -23.77 9.15 12.75
N LYS A 442 -24.14 7.89 12.81
CA LYS A 442 -23.45 6.85 13.59
C LYS A 442 -22.08 6.54 12.97
N ALA A 443 -21.15 7.50 13.02
CA ALA A 443 -19.76 7.24 12.70
C ALA A 443 -19.17 6.41 13.84
N GLU A 444 -19.02 5.12 13.62
CA GLU A 444 -18.36 4.22 14.55
C GLU A 444 -16.85 4.52 14.54
N TYR A 445 -16.37 5.29 15.51
CA TYR A 445 -14.94 5.40 15.79
C TYR A 445 -14.50 4.17 16.58
N ARG A 446 -13.79 3.27 15.93
CA ARG A 446 -13.16 2.13 16.58
C ARG A 446 -11.67 2.38 16.67
N SER A 447 -11.20 2.64 17.87
CA SER A 447 -9.78 2.63 18.17
C SER A 447 -9.40 1.29 18.82
N GLY A 448 -8.23 0.78 18.51
CA GLY A 448 -7.73 -0.46 19.09
C GLY A 448 -6.44 -0.21 19.85
N THR A 449 -6.38 -0.72 21.08
CA THR A 449 -5.22 -0.66 21.93
C THR A 449 -4.81 -2.08 22.28
N TYR A 450 -3.50 -2.36 22.33
CA TYR A 450 -3.00 -3.67 22.70
C TYR A 450 -2.34 -3.63 24.06
N LEU A 451 -2.69 -4.62 24.91
CA LEU A 451 -2.06 -4.86 26.20
C LEU A 451 -1.34 -6.19 26.18
N HIS A 452 -0.04 -6.17 26.44
CA HIS A 452 0.77 -7.36 26.65
C HIS A 452 0.79 -7.70 28.12
N THR A 453 0.46 -8.94 28.48
CA THR A 453 0.34 -9.36 29.86
C THR A 453 1.60 -10.11 30.32
N GLY A 454 2.36 -9.52 31.23
CA GLY A 454 3.56 -10.12 31.83
C GLY A 454 3.23 -11.21 32.86
N GLU A 455 2.17 -11.02 33.64
CA GLU A 455 1.71 -11.97 34.67
C GLU A 455 0.20 -12.11 34.62
N SER A 456 -0.32 -13.31 34.99
CA SER A 456 -1.76 -13.52 35.10
C SER A 456 -2.31 -12.84 36.35
N GLY A 457 -3.45 -12.20 36.23
CA GLY A 457 -4.07 -11.51 37.35
C GLY A 457 -5.32 -10.72 36.95
N THR A 458 -5.90 -10.08 37.95
CA THR A 458 -7.04 -9.17 37.74
C THR A 458 -6.54 -7.75 37.61
N TYR A 459 -6.90 -7.10 36.55
CA TYR A 459 -6.51 -5.72 36.23
C TYR A 459 -7.73 -4.84 36.07
N THR A 460 -7.62 -3.60 36.53
CA THR A 460 -8.60 -2.55 36.26
C THR A 460 -8.13 -1.77 35.04
N VAL A 461 -8.96 -1.74 34.01
CA VAL A 461 -8.74 -0.91 32.83
C VAL A 461 -9.68 0.28 32.89
N ARG A 462 -9.13 1.47 32.91
CA ARG A 462 -9.85 2.73 32.97
C ARG A 462 -9.83 3.42 31.62
N MET A 463 -10.99 3.73 31.10
CA MET A 463 -11.11 4.66 29.99
C MET A 463 -11.37 6.05 30.52
N ALA A 464 -10.58 7.02 30.06
CA ALA A 464 -10.67 8.41 30.48
C ALA A 464 -11.03 9.31 29.30
N TRP A 465 -12.01 10.16 29.50
CA TRP A 465 -12.38 11.24 28.60
C TRP A 465 -12.46 12.54 29.40
N GLY A 466 -11.43 13.36 29.30
CA GLY A 466 -11.31 14.50 30.23
C GLY A 466 -11.40 14.05 31.68
N ASP A 467 -12.39 14.56 32.40
CA ASP A 467 -12.63 14.20 33.82
C ASP A 467 -13.63 13.03 34.00
N VAL A 468 -14.06 12.40 32.91
CA VAL A 468 -14.98 11.26 32.97
C VAL A 468 -14.21 9.96 32.85
N TYR A 469 -14.46 9.02 33.75
CA TYR A 469 -13.80 7.73 33.84
C TYR A 469 -14.80 6.58 33.79
N VAL A 470 -14.45 5.53 33.05
CA VAL A 470 -15.17 4.24 33.07
C VAL A 470 -14.18 3.15 33.42
N ASP A 471 -14.40 2.49 34.55
CA ASP A 471 -13.56 1.41 35.03
C ASP A 471 -14.20 0.06 34.72
N SER A 472 -13.39 -0.84 34.19
CA SER A 472 -13.74 -2.23 33.93
C SER A 472 -12.69 -3.17 34.46
N ILE A 473 -13.09 -4.29 35.03
CA ILE A 473 -12.20 -5.25 35.67
C ILE A 473 -12.12 -6.51 34.82
N TYR A 474 -10.91 -6.91 34.46
CA TYR A 474 -10.65 -8.08 33.63
C TYR A 474 -9.60 -8.98 34.24
N PHE A 475 -9.80 -10.31 34.11
CA PHE A 475 -8.74 -11.28 34.38
C PHE A 475 -7.93 -11.45 33.09
N LEU A 476 -6.62 -11.16 33.17
CA LEU A 476 -5.69 -11.24 32.05
C LEU A 476 -4.70 -12.38 32.29
N GLU A 477 -4.37 -13.12 31.23
CA GLU A 477 -3.47 -14.27 31.30
C GLU A 477 -2.06 -13.91 30.83
N LYS A 478 -1.06 -14.43 31.54
CA LYS A 478 0.36 -14.24 31.20
C LYS A 478 0.66 -14.64 29.76
N GLY A 479 1.45 -13.80 29.10
CA GLY A 479 1.90 -14.02 27.72
C GLY A 479 0.82 -13.78 26.67
N SER A 480 -0.37 -13.32 27.08
CA SER A 480 -1.45 -13.02 26.17
C SER A 480 -1.42 -11.56 25.74
N ILE A 481 -1.95 -11.29 24.54
CA ILE A 481 -2.20 -9.95 24.05
C ILE A 481 -3.70 -9.73 24.00
N TYR A 482 -4.14 -8.59 24.51
CA TYR A 482 -5.53 -8.19 24.53
C TYR A 482 -5.72 -6.94 23.69
N GLN A 483 -6.75 -6.91 22.89
CA GLN A 483 -7.17 -5.72 22.16
C GLN A 483 -8.35 -5.08 22.88
N ILE A 484 -8.25 -3.79 23.12
CA ILE A 484 -9.35 -2.97 23.62
C ILE A 484 -9.95 -2.25 22.43
N LYS A 485 -11.23 -2.46 22.19
CA LYS A 485 -12.03 -1.73 21.20
C LYS A 485 -13.10 -0.95 21.93
N TYR A 486 -13.35 0.26 21.50
CA TYR A 486 -14.45 1.07 22.00
C TYR A 486 -15.12 1.81 20.84
N ASP A 487 -16.42 1.87 20.92
CA ASP A 487 -17.25 2.68 20.02
C ASP A 487 -17.73 3.90 20.81
N VAL A 488 -17.48 5.07 20.29
CA VAL A 488 -18.00 6.31 20.89
C VAL A 488 -19.31 6.65 20.20
N ALA A 489 -20.43 6.41 20.87
CA ALA A 489 -21.75 6.63 20.31
C ALA A 489 -22.19 8.09 20.34
N ALA A 490 -21.70 8.86 21.28
CA ALA A 490 -22.01 10.28 21.39
C ALA A 490 -20.90 11.01 22.14
N ILE A 491 -20.45 12.12 21.59
CA ILE A 491 -19.55 13.05 22.25
C ILE A 491 -20.26 14.39 22.36
N SER A 492 -20.39 14.89 23.59
CA SER A 492 -20.77 16.28 23.83
C SER A 492 -19.64 16.96 24.60
N SER A 493 -19.65 18.28 24.66
CA SER A 493 -18.70 19.06 25.46
C SER A 493 -18.67 18.68 26.96
N THR A 494 -19.62 17.86 27.40
CA THR A 494 -19.79 17.47 28.81
C THR A 494 -19.92 15.98 29.04
N CYS A 495 -20.07 15.15 28.02
CA CYS A 495 -20.28 13.72 28.18
C CYS A 495 -19.85 12.94 26.94
N ALA A 496 -19.14 11.82 27.12
CA ALA A 496 -18.94 10.80 26.11
C ALA A 496 -19.74 9.56 26.50
N VAL A 497 -20.56 9.04 25.59
CA VAL A 497 -21.22 7.75 25.78
C VAL A 497 -20.47 6.73 24.94
N VAL A 498 -19.84 5.79 25.63
CA VAL A 498 -19.18 4.65 25.01
C VAL A 498 -20.19 3.51 24.94
N ASP A 499 -20.68 3.20 23.74
CA ASP A 499 -21.75 2.20 23.57
C ASP A 499 -21.24 0.77 23.59
N ASP A 500 -20.03 0.51 23.08
CA ASP A 500 -19.45 -0.82 23.09
C ASP A 500 -17.98 -0.76 23.49
N PHE A 501 -17.73 -1.22 24.69
CA PHE A 501 -16.38 -1.47 25.15
C PHE A 501 -16.13 -2.97 25.10
N THR A 502 -15.41 -3.42 24.07
CA THR A 502 -15.03 -4.82 23.96
C THR A 502 -13.57 -5.00 24.28
N PHE A 503 -13.32 -5.90 25.20
CA PHE A 503 -11.99 -6.32 25.58
C PHE A 503 -11.81 -7.77 25.14
N SER A 504 -11.07 -7.99 24.06
CA SER A 504 -10.92 -9.32 23.49
C SER A 504 -9.47 -9.78 23.55
N LYS A 505 -9.28 -11.01 24.05
CA LYS A 505 -8.01 -11.70 23.95
C LYS A 505 -7.68 -11.97 22.50
N ILE A 506 -6.51 -11.55 22.05
CA ILE A 506 -5.97 -12.00 20.78
C ILE A 506 -5.33 -13.34 21.06
N SER A 507 -5.98 -14.41 20.62
CA SER A 507 -5.36 -15.75 20.62
C SER A 507 -4.45 -15.84 19.41
N TYR A 508 -3.18 -16.11 19.67
CA TYR A 508 -2.21 -16.48 18.67
C TYR A 508 -2.35 -17.94 18.32
#